data_68261dd5d226f18490ac5a3701608caa
#
_entry.id   68261dd5d226f18490ac5a3701608caa
#
_cell.length_a   1.000
_cell.length_b   1.000
_cell.length_c   1.000
_cell.angle_alpha   90.00
_cell.angle_beta   90.00
_cell.angle_gamma   90.00
#
_symmetry.space_group_name_H-M   'P 1'
#
loop_
_entity.id
_entity.type
_entity.pdbx_description
1 polymer ?
#
loop_
_entity_poly.entity_id
_entity_poly.type
_entity_poly.pdbx_seq_one_letter_code
_entity_poly.pdbx_strand_id
1 'polypeptide(L)'
;MDAVVLMPGEGERIEAAGAAGVLKAGAETTGGAFSMSEVTLAPGFAGPPPHLHREMTDTFYVLEGQIRVLVGEEWIDAPAGAFVAAPPGTVHTFANPGDAPARLLNINSPGGWERYLRDLAALLQPGASIDQASFAQLAERHDLVVPG
;
A
#
# COMPACT_ATOMS: atom_id res chain seq x y z
N MET A 1 21.74 -12.63 -8.29
CA MET A 1 20.56 -12.48 -7.44
C MET A 1 19.93 -13.84 -7.22
N ASP A 2 19.67 -14.18 -5.99
CA ASP A 2 19.14 -15.49 -5.63
C ASP A 2 17.62 -15.54 -5.79
N ALA A 3 17.11 -16.73 -6.03
CA ALA A 3 15.65 -16.96 -5.96
C ALA A 3 15.17 -16.77 -4.51
N VAL A 4 13.95 -16.27 -4.36
CA VAL A 4 13.32 -16.09 -3.06
C VAL A 4 12.15 -17.07 -2.96
N VAL A 5 12.11 -17.84 -1.88
CA VAL A 5 11.00 -18.74 -1.59
C VAL A 5 10.52 -18.45 -0.17
N LEU A 6 9.27 -18.05 -0.04
CA LEU A 6 8.62 -17.79 1.25
C LEU A 6 7.38 -18.66 1.35
N MET A 7 7.24 -19.31 2.51
CA MET A 7 6.04 -20.07 2.83
C MET A 7 4.92 -19.15 3.31
N PRO A 8 3.68 -19.65 3.41
CA PRO A 8 2.58 -18.82 3.91
C PRO A 8 2.93 -18.11 5.22
N GLY A 9 2.65 -16.82 5.28
CA GLY A 9 2.92 -15.98 6.45
C GLY A 9 4.34 -15.49 6.61
N GLU A 10 5.30 -16.02 5.85
CA GLU A 10 6.69 -15.58 5.93
C GLU A 10 6.92 -14.27 5.18
N GLY A 11 7.87 -13.49 5.67
CA GLY A 11 8.26 -12.20 5.12
C GLY A 11 8.47 -11.17 6.21
N GLU A 12 8.88 -9.98 5.82
CA GLU A 12 9.07 -8.86 6.76
C GLU A 12 7.71 -8.24 7.08
N ARG A 13 7.37 -8.16 8.37
CA ARG A 13 6.13 -7.51 8.81
C ARG A 13 6.36 -6.02 8.93
N ILE A 14 5.47 -5.25 8.31
CA ILE A 14 5.46 -3.79 8.39
C ILE A 14 4.03 -3.36 8.69
N GLU A 15 3.82 -2.75 9.87
CA GLU A 15 2.49 -2.35 10.33
C GLU A 15 2.43 -0.85 10.54
N ALA A 16 1.37 -0.23 10.05
CA ALA A 16 1.11 1.19 10.26
C ALA A 16 -0.37 1.50 10.09
N ALA A 17 -0.93 2.32 10.98
CA ALA A 17 -2.24 2.95 10.84
C ALA A 17 -3.41 2.00 10.56
N GLY A 18 -3.36 0.77 11.06
CA GLY A 18 -4.43 -0.22 10.84
C GLY A 18 -4.23 -1.09 9.61
N ALA A 19 -3.11 -0.96 8.93
CA ALA A 19 -2.69 -1.85 7.85
C ALA A 19 -1.51 -2.70 8.33
N ALA A 20 -1.63 -4.02 8.21
CA ALA A 20 -0.58 -4.96 8.55
C ALA A 20 -0.09 -5.64 7.27
N GLY A 21 1.12 -5.32 6.85
CA GLY A 21 1.72 -5.86 5.65
C GLY A 21 2.76 -6.93 5.94
N VAL A 22 2.86 -7.91 5.05
CA VAL A 22 3.96 -8.87 5.02
C VAL A 22 4.63 -8.74 3.67
N LEU A 23 5.84 -8.18 3.68
CA LEU A 23 6.61 -7.96 2.45
C LEU A 23 7.10 -9.30 1.90
N LYS A 24 6.71 -9.60 0.67
CA LYS A 24 7.11 -10.83 -0.03
C LYS A 24 8.28 -10.59 -0.96
N ALA A 25 8.34 -9.42 -1.57
CA ALA A 25 9.42 -9.05 -2.48
C ALA A 25 9.66 -7.54 -2.38
N GLY A 26 10.90 -7.15 -2.45
CA GLY A 26 11.31 -5.75 -2.48
C GLY A 26 12.31 -5.49 -3.59
N ALA A 27 12.72 -4.25 -3.74
CA ALA A 27 13.67 -3.85 -4.78
C ALA A 27 14.98 -4.68 -4.71
N GLU A 28 15.42 -5.00 -3.51
CA GLU A 28 16.66 -5.75 -3.30
C GLU A 28 16.59 -7.20 -3.78
N THR A 29 15.39 -7.80 -3.77
CA THR A 29 15.19 -9.20 -4.16
C THR A 29 14.70 -9.37 -5.59
N THR A 30 14.27 -8.29 -6.24
CA THR A 30 13.72 -8.32 -7.61
C THR A 30 14.58 -7.54 -8.61
N GLY A 31 15.73 -7.02 -8.18
CA GLY A 31 16.54 -6.16 -9.03
C GLY A 31 15.84 -4.84 -9.36
N GLY A 32 14.98 -4.36 -8.50
CA GLY A 32 14.23 -3.14 -8.69
C GLY A 32 12.96 -3.28 -9.52
N ALA A 33 12.62 -4.49 -9.98
CA ALA A 33 11.50 -4.69 -10.91
C ALA A 33 10.15 -4.45 -10.24
N PHE A 34 9.95 -4.92 -9.02
CA PHE A 34 8.71 -4.72 -8.29
C PHE A 34 8.90 -4.95 -6.80
N SER A 35 7.92 -4.50 -6.02
CA SER A 35 7.74 -4.86 -4.62
C SER A 35 6.35 -5.47 -4.47
N MET A 36 6.18 -6.42 -3.55
CA MET A 36 4.89 -7.04 -3.30
C MET A 36 4.71 -7.31 -1.82
N SER A 37 3.55 -6.92 -1.31
CA SER A 37 3.14 -7.19 0.06
C SER A 37 1.75 -7.81 0.09
N GLU A 38 1.54 -8.71 1.04
CA GLU A 38 0.20 -9.16 1.41
C GLU A 38 -0.25 -8.31 2.59
N VAL A 39 -1.36 -7.60 2.42
CA VAL A 39 -1.78 -6.56 3.37
C VAL A 39 -3.15 -6.91 3.94
N THR A 40 -3.26 -6.82 5.27
CA THR A 40 -4.54 -6.93 5.97
C THR A 40 -4.95 -5.54 6.46
N LEU A 41 -6.14 -5.11 6.07
CA LEU A 41 -6.72 -3.84 6.50
C LEU A 41 -7.72 -4.09 7.61
N ALA A 42 -7.52 -3.44 8.74
CA ALA A 42 -8.46 -3.50 9.86
C ALA A 42 -9.83 -2.91 9.47
N PRO A 43 -10.91 -3.36 10.13
CA PRO A 43 -12.21 -2.68 9.97
C PRO A 43 -12.07 -1.20 10.27
N GLY A 44 -12.68 -0.34 9.45
CA GLY A 44 -12.63 1.10 9.62
C GLY A 44 -11.30 1.75 9.20
N PHE A 45 -10.41 1.03 8.55
CA PHE A 45 -9.16 1.61 8.04
C PHE A 45 -9.47 2.76 7.08
N ALA A 46 -9.06 3.97 7.45
CA ALA A 46 -9.40 5.19 6.70
C ALA A 46 -8.54 5.39 5.44
N GLY A 47 -7.37 4.75 5.39
CA GLY A 47 -6.43 4.91 4.31
C GLY A 47 -5.57 6.16 4.43
N PRO A 48 -4.55 6.26 3.56
CA PRO A 48 -3.77 7.49 3.45
C PRO A 48 -4.56 8.57 2.71
N PRO A 49 -4.12 9.83 2.80
CA PRO A 49 -4.69 10.89 1.95
C PRO A 49 -4.53 10.55 0.46
N PRO A 50 -5.42 11.04 -0.40
CA PRO A 50 -5.27 10.86 -1.85
C PRO A 50 -3.89 11.36 -2.30
N HIS A 51 -3.25 10.57 -3.15
CA HIS A 51 -1.88 10.83 -3.58
C HIS A 51 -1.64 10.20 -4.97
N LEU A 52 -0.50 10.53 -5.56
CA LEU A 52 -0.06 9.91 -6.80
C LEU A 52 1.42 9.57 -6.71
N HIS A 53 1.86 8.70 -7.60
CA HIS A 53 3.26 8.37 -7.76
C HIS A 53 3.75 8.89 -9.12
N ARG A 54 5.01 9.31 -9.20
CA ARG A 54 5.57 9.87 -10.44
C ARG A 54 5.99 8.77 -11.42
N GLU A 55 6.54 7.69 -10.90
CA GLU A 55 7.12 6.61 -11.71
C GLU A 55 6.46 5.27 -11.47
N MET A 56 5.95 5.04 -10.27
CA MET A 56 5.45 3.74 -9.82
C MET A 56 4.00 3.52 -10.26
N THR A 57 3.71 2.31 -10.74
CA THR A 57 2.34 1.80 -10.84
C THR A 57 2.01 1.13 -9.54
N ASP A 58 0.88 1.50 -8.94
CA ASP A 58 0.38 0.93 -7.69
C ASP A 58 -0.80 0.00 -8.00
N THR A 59 -0.66 -1.27 -7.63
CA THR A 59 -1.62 -2.31 -8.00
C THR A 59 -2.17 -2.99 -6.76
N PHE A 60 -3.48 -3.23 -6.77
CA PHE A 60 -4.22 -3.89 -5.70
C PHE A 60 -4.98 -5.08 -6.27
N TYR A 61 -4.82 -6.24 -5.65
CA TYR A 61 -5.62 -7.43 -5.95
C TYR A 61 -6.26 -7.91 -4.66
N VAL A 62 -7.58 -7.85 -4.57
CA VAL A 62 -8.32 -8.17 -3.34
C VAL A 62 -8.45 -9.67 -3.20
N LEU A 63 -7.99 -10.20 -2.05
CA LEU A 63 -8.02 -11.63 -1.72
C LEU A 63 -9.24 -12.00 -0.89
N GLU A 64 -9.58 -11.18 0.11
CA GLU A 64 -10.70 -11.43 1.04
C GLU A 64 -11.36 -10.13 1.41
N GLY A 65 -12.67 -10.17 1.63
CA GLY A 65 -13.44 -9.01 2.03
C GLY A 65 -13.69 -8.05 0.89
N GLN A 66 -13.84 -6.79 1.22
CA GLN A 66 -14.13 -5.74 0.26
C GLN A 66 -13.44 -4.46 0.71
N ILE A 67 -12.83 -3.75 -0.22
CA ILE A 67 -12.23 -2.45 0.02
C ILE A 67 -12.89 -1.39 -0.86
N ARG A 68 -12.64 -0.13 -0.57
CA ARG A 68 -12.96 0.96 -1.48
C ARG A 68 -11.66 1.57 -2.00
N VAL A 69 -11.63 1.85 -3.29
CA VAL A 69 -10.45 2.46 -3.93
C VAL A 69 -10.89 3.72 -4.64
N LEU A 70 -10.20 4.82 -4.37
CA LEU A 70 -10.33 6.04 -5.16
C LEU A 70 -9.38 5.95 -6.33
N VAL A 71 -9.89 6.13 -7.54
CA VAL A 71 -9.08 6.20 -8.77
C VAL A 71 -9.49 7.47 -9.52
N GLY A 72 -8.60 8.43 -9.60
CA GLY A 72 -8.95 9.75 -10.12
C GLY A 72 -9.97 10.43 -9.21
N GLU A 73 -11.20 10.58 -9.69
CA GLU A 73 -12.30 11.18 -8.93
C GLU A 73 -13.38 10.17 -8.53
N GLU A 74 -13.22 8.90 -8.91
CA GLU A 74 -14.22 7.86 -8.65
C GLU A 74 -13.82 6.96 -7.51
N TRP A 75 -14.75 6.76 -6.57
CA TRP A 75 -14.66 5.72 -5.56
C TRP A 75 -15.31 4.44 -6.08
N ILE A 76 -14.54 3.35 -6.01
CA ILE A 76 -14.94 2.05 -6.52
C ILE A 76 -14.97 1.06 -5.37
N ASP A 77 -16.07 0.31 -5.24
CA ASP A 77 -16.15 -0.82 -4.32
C ASP A 77 -15.48 -2.02 -4.97
N ALA A 78 -14.47 -2.56 -4.33
CA ALA A 78 -13.64 -3.63 -4.87
C ALA A 78 -13.77 -4.88 -3.99
N PRO A 79 -14.59 -5.87 -4.40
CA PRO A 79 -14.73 -7.14 -3.69
C PRO A 79 -13.56 -8.07 -3.94
N ALA A 80 -13.54 -9.22 -3.26
CA ALA A 80 -12.57 -10.27 -3.50
C ALA A 80 -12.52 -10.65 -4.98
N GLY A 81 -11.32 -10.74 -5.54
CA GLY A 81 -11.10 -10.98 -6.95
C GLY A 81 -10.97 -9.72 -7.81
N ALA A 82 -11.24 -8.55 -7.25
CA ALA A 82 -11.09 -7.30 -7.98
C ALA A 82 -9.60 -6.94 -8.15
N PHE A 83 -9.30 -6.36 -9.29
CA PHE A 83 -7.96 -5.87 -9.64
C PHE A 83 -8.05 -4.39 -9.96
N VAL A 84 -7.18 -3.60 -9.34
CA VAL A 84 -7.09 -2.16 -9.58
C VAL A 84 -5.63 -1.79 -9.78
N ALA A 85 -5.32 -1.12 -10.86
CA ALA A 85 -3.97 -0.58 -11.10
C ALA A 85 -4.05 0.93 -11.32
N ALA A 86 -3.29 1.67 -10.53
CA ALA A 86 -3.14 3.11 -10.68
C ALA A 86 -1.78 3.39 -11.32
N PRO A 87 -1.73 3.75 -12.62
CA PRO A 87 -0.47 4.07 -13.28
C PRO A 87 0.10 5.39 -12.75
N PRO A 88 1.37 5.69 -13.08
CA PRO A 88 1.98 6.96 -12.66
C PRO A 88 1.09 8.16 -13.01
N GLY A 89 1.01 9.12 -12.10
CA GLY A 89 0.23 10.32 -12.26
C GLY A 89 -1.25 10.22 -11.90
N THR A 90 -1.74 9.02 -11.58
CA THR A 90 -3.15 8.83 -11.21
C THR A 90 -3.32 9.03 -9.71
N VAL A 91 -4.17 9.97 -9.33
CA VAL A 91 -4.54 10.19 -7.93
C VAL A 91 -5.34 8.99 -7.44
N HIS A 92 -4.94 8.43 -6.30
CA HIS A 92 -5.61 7.28 -5.73
C HIS A 92 -5.43 7.21 -4.22
N THR A 93 -6.29 6.44 -3.59
CA THR A 93 -6.17 5.96 -2.21
C THR A 93 -7.10 4.77 -2.02
N PHE A 94 -7.05 4.17 -0.85
CA PHE A 94 -7.84 2.99 -0.55
C PHE A 94 -8.23 2.97 0.91
N ALA A 95 -9.35 2.31 1.22
CA ALA A 95 -9.90 2.26 2.57
C ALA A 95 -10.69 0.97 2.78
N ASN A 96 -10.89 0.61 4.04
CA ASN A 96 -11.81 -0.46 4.44
C ASN A 96 -12.88 0.14 5.35
N PRO A 97 -13.99 0.65 4.81
CA PRO A 97 -15.05 1.25 5.62
C PRO A 97 -15.95 0.22 6.31
N GLY A 98 -15.75 -1.07 6.02
CA GLY A 98 -16.57 -2.14 6.57
C GLY A 98 -16.27 -2.48 8.01
N ASP A 99 -16.99 -3.47 8.53
CA ASP A 99 -16.88 -3.97 9.90
C ASP A 99 -16.10 -5.28 10.00
N ALA A 100 -15.54 -5.76 8.89
CA ALA A 100 -14.71 -6.96 8.81
C ALA A 100 -13.35 -6.63 8.21
N PRO A 101 -12.29 -7.40 8.55
CA PRO A 101 -10.98 -7.22 7.92
C PRO A 101 -11.06 -7.49 6.41
N ALA A 102 -10.19 -6.85 5.65
CA ALA A 102 -9.99 -7.12 4.24
C ALA A 102 -8.53 -7.48 3.98
N ARG A 103 -8.26 -8.34 3.01
CA ARG A 103 -6.91 -8.78 2.68
C ARG A 103 -6.67 -8.61 1.20
N LEU A 104 -5.50 -8.08 0.84
CA LEU A 104 -5.15 -7.80 -0.55
C LEU A 104 -3.66 -8.03 -0.81
N LEU A 105 -3.32 -8.16 -2.08
CA LEU A 105 -1.94 -8.01 -2.55
C LEU A 105 -1.74 -6.58 -3.02
N ASN A 106 -0.64 -5.96 -2.60
CA ASN A 106 -0.19 -4.68 -3.11
C ASN A 106 1.10 -4.91 -3.88
N ILE A 107 1.10 -4.55 -5.15
CA ILE A 107 2.25 -4.73 -6.05
C ILE A 107 2.63 -3.36 -6.59
N ASN A 108 3.91 -3.03 -6.46
CA ASN A 108 4.45 -1.74 -6.87
C ASN A 108 5.55 -1.95 -7.90
N SER A 109 5.48 -1.32 -9.04
CA SER A 109 6.47 -1.44 -10.11
C SER A 109 6.81 -0.06 -10.68
N PRO A 110 8.09 0.36 -10.67
CA PRO A 110 9.26 -0.35 -10.11
C PRO A 110 9.17 -0.55 -8.61
N GLY A 111 10.04 -1.40 -8.07
CA GLY A 111 10.12 -1.70 -6.63
C GLY A 111 10.71 -0.56 -5.82
N GLY A 112 10.65 -0.71 -4.50
CA GLY A 112 11.21 0.26 -3.57
C GLY A 112 10.20 0.89 -2.62
N TRP A 113 8.92 0.63 -2.82
CA TRP A 113 7.86 1.18 -1.96
C TRP A 113 8.01 0.74 -0.50
N GLU A 114 8.65 -0.39 -0.24
CA GLU A 114 8.95 -0.86 1.11
C GLU A 114 9.75 0.15 1.92
N ARG A 115 10.55 0.99 1.27
CA ARG A 115 11.31 2.04 1.97
C ARG A 115 10.39 3.07 2.57
N TYR A 116 9.35 3.48 1.81
CA TYR A 116 8.31 4.35 2.32
C TYR A 116 7.54 3.70 3.47
N LEU A 117 7.16 2.45 3.31
CA LEU A 117 6.39 1.73 4.34
C LEU A 117 7.18 1.61 5.64
N ARG A 118 8.47 1.34 5.58
CA ARG A 118 9.33 1.30 6.76
C ARG A 118 9.43 2.66 7.44
N ASP A 119 9.61 3.73 6.65
CA ASP A 119 9.68 5.09 7.19
C ASP A 119 8.34 5.51 7.81
N LEU A 120 7.24 5.17 7.18
CA LEU A 120 5.90 5.44 7.72
C LEU A 120 5.70 4.72 9.06
N ALA A 121 6.04 3.44 9.13
CA ALA A 121 5.90 2.65 10.35
C ALA A 121 6.77 3.20 11.48
N ALA A 122 7.95 3.72 11.17
CA ALA A 122 8.84 4.33 12.16
C ALA A 122 8.34 5.70 12.63
N LEU A 123 7.62 6.42 11.78
CA LEU A 123 7.11 7.77 12.08
C LEU A 123 5.86 7.75 12.95
N LEU A 124 4.97 6.78 12.72
CA LEU A 124 3.68 6.75 13.39
C LEU A 124 3.75 6.03 14.74
N GLN A 125 3.07 6.61 15.73
CA GLN A 125 2.82 5.94 17.00
C GLN A 125 1.76 4.84 16.81
N PRO A 126 1.79 3.77 17.65
CA PRO A 126 0.76 2.73 17.58
C PRO A 126 -0.65 3.32 17.67
N GLY A 127 -1.51 2.91 16.77
CA GLY A 127 -2.91 3.37 16.69
C GLY A 127 -3.11 4.73 16.04
N ALA A 128 -2.05 5.44 15.67
CA ALA A 128 -2.17 6.71 14.96
C ALA A 128 -2.64 6.49 13.52
N SER A 129 -3.41 7.44 13.00
CA SER A 129 -3.79 7.48 11.59
C SER A 129 -2.72 8.17 10.76
N ILE A 130 -2.70 7.88 9.47
CA ILE A 130 -1.83 8.59 8.53
C ILE A 130 -2.41 9.98 8.31
N ASP A 131 -1.81 11.01 8.93
CA ASP A 131 -2.25 12.37 8.76
C ASP A 131 -1.53 13.05 7.59
N GLN A 132 -2.05 14.22 7.21
CA GLN A 132 -1.54 14.93 6.05
C GLN A 132 -0.13 15.48 6.26
N ALA A 133 0.21 15.88 7.47
CA ALA A 133 1.54 16.42 7.79
C ALA A 133 2.62 15.34 7.69
N SER A 134 2.37 14.16 8.28
CA SER A 134 3.28 13.01 8.20
C SER A 134 3.45 12.56 6.76
N PHE A 135 2.35 12.51 6.01
CA PHE A 135 2.35 12.06 4.62
C PHE A 135 3.14 13.04 3.74
N ALA A 136 2.94 14.34 3.91
CA ALA A 136 3.69 15.37 3.19
C ALA A 136 5.19 15.31 3.48
N GLN A 137 5.57 15.04 4.74
CA GLN A 137 6.97 14.87 5.13
C GLN A 137 7.61 13.69 4.41
N LEU A 138 6.91 12.57 4.30
CA LEU A 138 7.40 11.38 3.60
C LEU A 138 7.46 11.58 2.09
N ALA A 139 6.57 12.42 1.53
CA ALA A 139 6.54 12.73 0.10
C ALA A 139 7.85 13.36 -0.39
N GLU A 140 8.58 14.05 0.48
CA GLU A 140 9.86 14.67 0.12
C GLU A 140 10.97 13.65 -0.14
N ARG A 141 10.83 12.42 0.37
CA ARG A 141 11.87 11.40 0.31
C ARG A 141 11.51 10.19 -0.54
N HIS A 142 10.28 10.10 -1.02
CA HIS A 142 9.78 8.94 -1.74
C HIS A 142 9.04 9.36 -3.00
N ASP A 143 8.71 8.39 -3.86
CA ASP A 143 7.90 8.60 -5.05
C ASP A 143 6.42 8.79 -4.67
N LEU A 144 6.13 9.96 -4.15
CA LEU A 144 4.85 10.29 -3.54
C LEU A 144 4.57 11.78 -3.70
N VAL A 145 3.41 12.10 -4.27
CA VAL A 145 2.94 13.47 -4.42
C VAL A 145 1.56 13.58 -3.81
N VAL A 146 1.40 14.51 -2.88
CA VAL A 146 0.08 14.83 -2.32
C VAL A 146 -0.43 16.05 -3.07
N PRO A 147 -1.53 15.93 -3.83
CA PRO A 147 -2.09 17.06 -4.57
C PRO A 147 -2.50 18.18 -3.61
N GLY A 148 -2.11 19.40 -3.96
CA GLY A 148 -2.38 20.60 -3.15
C GLY A 148 -3.75 21.17 -3.38
#